data_4185fc7253629b6e5cd0d6c387301cf6
#
_entry.id   4185fc7253629b6e5cd0d6c387301cf6
#
_cell.length_a   1.000
_cell.length_b   1.000
_cell.length_c   1.000
_cell.angle_alpha   90.00
_cell.angle_beta   90.00
_cell.angle_gamma   90.00
#
_symmetry.space_group_name_H-M   'P 1'
#
loop_
_entity.id
_entity.type
_entity.pdbx_description
1 polymer ?
#
loop_
_entity_poly.entity_id
_entity_poly.type
_entity_poly.pdbx_seq_one_letter_code
_entity_poly.pdbx_strand_id
1 'polypeptide(L)'
;MKQELFNNKTKAEDYQRQPKQLGLYEASHEHDACGVGMLVNIQGGKSHELVESALKVLENMRHRGAEGADNKTGDGAGIMLQIPHEFILLQGIPVPEKGKYGTGLLFLPKDGKDQAVILSVIIEEIEKEGLTLMHLRNVPTCPEILGEAALANEPDIKQIFITGFTESETADRKLLSLIHISEP
;
A
#
# COMPACT_ATOMS: atom_id res chain seq x y z
N MET A 1 3.87 -15.83 21.82
CA MET A 1 3.69 -14.84 20.73
C MET A 1 2.83 -15.33 19.57
N LYS A 2 3.04 -16.52 18.96
CA LYS A 2 2.13 -17.06 17.93
C LYS A 2 0.71 -17.39 18.44
N GLN A 3 0.53 -17.71 19.70
CA GLN A 3 -0.75 -18.09 20.30
C GLN A 3 -1.67 -16.90 20.64
N GLU A 4 -1.10 -15.72 20.86
CA GLU A 4 -1.87 -14.48 21.11
C GLU A 4 -2.48 -13.88 19.83
N LEU A 5 -1.80 -14.01 18.70
CA LEU A 5 -2.33 -13.60 17.39
C LEU A 5 -3.51 -14.46 16.94
N PHE A 6 -3.49 -15.76 17.29
CA PHE A 6 -4.63 -16.66 17.02
C PHE A 6 -5.87 -16.34 17.89
N ASN A 7 -5.66 -15.93 19.15
CA ASN A 7 -6.76 -15.53 20.04
C ASN A 7 -7.44 -14.21 19.62
N ASN A 8 -6.75 -13.32 18.91
CA ASN A 8 -7.38 -12.11 18.40
C ASN A 8 -8.24 -12.35 17.15
N LYS A 9 -7.91 -13.36 16.31
CA LYS A 9 -8.79 -13.77 15.20
C LYS A 9 -10.12 -14.34 15.69
N THR A 10 -10.10 -15.20 16.71
CA THR A 10 -11.32 -15.75 17.31
C THR A 10 -12.21 -14.68 17.95
N LYS A 11 -11.63 -13.62 18.53
CA LYS A 11 -12.40 -12.50 19.07
C LYS A 11 -13.09 -11.66 17.99
N ALA A 12 -12.44 -11.46 16.85
CA ALA A 12 -13.03 -10.72 15.72
C ALA A 12 -14.19 -11.51 15.08
N GLU A 13 -14.06 -12.82 14.96
CA GLU A 13 -15.13 -13.69 14.45
C GLU A 13 -16.31 -13.81 15.42
N ASP A 14 -16.07 -13.77 16.73
CA ASP A 14 -17.12 -13.74 17.75
C ASP A 14 -17.85 -12.39 17.78
N TYR A 15 -17.15 -11.28 17.49
CA TYR A 15 -17.80 -9.95 17.39
C TYR A 15 -18.75 -9.87 16.19
N GLN A 16 -18.43 -10.53 15.09
CA GLN A 16 -19.32 -10.60 13.92
C GLN A 16 -20.54 -11.53 14.13
N ARG A 17 -20.48 -12.46 15.09
CA ARG A 17 -21.61 -13.37 15.40
C ARG A 17 -22.61 -12.82 16.39
N GLN A 18 -22.22 -11.88 17.26
CA GLN A 18 -23.10 -11.36 18.33
C GLN A 18 -24.10 -10.25 17.93
N PRO A 19 -23.87 -9.41 16.88
CA PRO A 19 -24.78 -8.31 16.59
C PRO A 19 -26.21 -8.70 16.16
N LYS A 20 -26.39 -9.90 15.65
CA LYS A 20 -27.74 -10.35 15.16
C LYS A 20 -28.84 -10.41 16.23
N GLN A 21 -28.49 -10.27 17.49
CA GLN A 21 -29.48 -10.36 18.60
C GLN A 21 -29.74 -9.04 19.33
N LEU A 22 -29.00 -7.98 19.03
CA LEU A 22 -29.05 -6.71 19.78
C LEU A 22 -29.20 -5.51 18.85
N GLY A 23 -30.40 -5.19 18.42
CA GLY A 23 -30.71 -3.93 17.76
C GLY A 23 -31.04 -4.01 16.27
N LEU A 24 -30.93 -2.88 15.58
CA LEU A 24 -31.28 -2.70 14.16
C LEU A 24 -30.13 -3.03 13.20
N TYR A 25 -28.98 -3.50 13.73
CA TYR A 25 -27.85 -3.87 12.92
C TYR A 25 -28.07 -5.18 12.17
N GLU A 26 -27.88 -5.16 10.89
CA GLU A 26 -27.89 -6.34 10.02
C GLU A 26 -26.66 -6.32 9.10
N ALA A 27 -25.82 -7.35 9.20
CA ALA A 27 -24.54 -7.43 8.47
C ALA A 27 -24.71 -7.40 6.94
N SER A 28 -25.90 -7.78 6.43
CA SER A 28 -26.22 -7.68 5.01
C SER A 28 -26.39 -6.25 4.52
N HIS A 29 -26.56 -5.28 5.44
CA HIS A 29 -26.65 -3.86 5.13
C HIS A 29 -25.27 -3.16 5.19
N GLU A 30 -24.23 -3.84 5.61
CA GLU A 30 -22.86 -3.31 5.50
C GLU A 30 -22.40 -3.31 4.07
N HIS A 31 -22.13 -2.13 3.54
CA HIS A 31 -21.56 -1.91 2.23
C HIS A 31 -20.33 -1.02 2.35
N ASP A 32 -19.20 -1.49 1.80
CA ASP A 32 -18.00 -0.67 1.72
C ASP A 32 -18.24 0.55 0.82
N ALA A 33 -17.96 1.72 1.36
CA ALA A 33 -18.13 3.00 0.65
C ALA A 33 -16.82 3.40 -0.04
N CYS A 34 -16.44 2.67 -1.10
CA CYS A 34 -15.28 3.01 -1.90
C CYS A 34 -15.64 3.93 -3.06
N GLY A 35 -14.77 4.91 -3.35
CA GLY A 35 -14.80 5.68 -4.58
C GLY A 35 -13.60 5.30 -5.45
N VAL A 36 -13.84 4.88 -6.68
CA VAL A 36 -12.78 4.51 -7.63
C VAL A 36 -12.94 5.31 -8.90
N GLY A 37 -11.83 5.85 -9.42
CA GLY A 37 -11.77 6.53 -10.70
C GLY A 37 -10.60 6.02 -11.52
N MET A 38 -10.71 6.08 -12.83
CA MET A 38 -9.67 5.69 -13.76
C MET A 38 -9.48 6.75 -14.84
N LEU A 39 -8.20 7.07 -15.09
CA LEU A 39 -7.80 7.94 -16.20
C LEU A 39 -6.81 7.21 -17.08
N VAL A 40 -7.02 7.28 -18.40
CA VAL A 40 -6.14 6.65 -19.36
C VAL A 40 -5.94 7.55 -20.57
N ASN A 41 -4.71 7.66 -21.05
CA ASN A 41 -4.41 8.23 -22.35
C ASN A 41 -4.48 7.13 -23.40
N ILE A 42 -5.49 7.19 -24.28
CA ILE A 42 -5.74 6.17 -25.31
C ILE A 42 -4.56 6.05 -26.28
N GLN A 43 -3.81 7.13 -26.49
CA GLN A 43 -2.62 7.15 -27.36
C GLN A 43 -1.36 6.65 -26.64
N GLY A 44 -1.45 6.27 -25.34
CA GLY A 44 -0.35 5.77 -24.54
C GLY A 44 0.68 6.83 -24.15
N GLY A 45 0.41 8.11 -24.42
CA GLY A 45 1.29 9.22 -24.03
C GLY A 45 1.35 9.38 -22.51
N LYS A 46 2.55 9.57 -21.97
CA LYS A 46 2.78 9.86 -20.56
C LYS A 46 2.82 11.37 -20.36
N SER A 47 2.10 11.86 -19.35
CA SER A 47 2.15 13.27 -19.00
C SER A 47 1.95 13.46 -17.49
N HIS A 48 2.56 14.51 -16.93
CA HIS A 48 2.31 14.92 -15.56
C HIS A 48 0.86 15.41 -15.36
N GLU A 49 0.30 16.04 -16.38
CA GLU A 49 -1.10 16.48 -16.38
C GLU A 49 -2.08 15.33 -16.10
N LEU A 50 -1.79 14.13 -16.61
CA LEU A 50 -2.60 12.94 -16.29
C LEU A 50 -2.55 12.58 -14.80
N VAL A 51 -1.40 12.73 -14.17
CA VAL A 51 -1.23 12.52 -12.73
C VAL A 51 -1.99 13.58 -11.93
N GLU A 52 -1.87 14.85 -12.30
CA GLU A 52 -2.62 15.95 -11.67
C GLU A 52 -4.13 15.75 -11.81
N SER A 53 -4.57 15.31 -12.98
CA SER A 53 -5.97 14.96 -13.22
C SER A 53 -6.44 13.80 -12.34
N ALA A 54 -5.61 12.79 -12.10
CA ALA A 54 -5.92 11.68 -11.20
C ALA A 54 -6.03 12.15 -9.74
N LEU A 55 -5.15 13.03 -9.30
CA LEU A 55 -5.26 13.67 -7.98
C LEU A 55 -6.54 14.49 -7.86
N LYS A 56 -6.92 15.21 -8.92
CA LYS A 56 -8.18 15.96 -8.95
C LYS A 56 -9.42 15.06 -8.85
N VAL A 57 -9.36 13.85 -9.41
CA VAL A 57 -10.43 12.85 -9.22
C VAL A 57 -10.58 12.50 -7.74
N LEU A 58 -9.48 12.29 -7.01
CA LEU A 58 -9.53 12.02 -5.56
C LEU A 58 -10.17 13.17 -4.79
N GLU A 59 -9.79 14.41 -5.07
CA GLU A 59 -10.42 15.59 -4.45
C GLU A 59 -11.92 15.65 -4.72
N ASN A 60 -12.34 15.36 -5.94
CA ASN A 60 -13.75 15.36 -6.33
C ASN A 60 -14.55 14.22 -5.68
N MET A 61 -13.88 13.14 -5.28
CA MET A 61 -14.48 12.01 -4.56
C MET A 61 -14.52 12.18 -3.04
N ARG A 62 -14.11 13.31 -2.49
CA ARG A 62 -14.11 13.57 -1.04
C ARG A 62 -15.44 13.24 -0.35
N HIS A 63 -16.57 13.48 -1.04
CA HIS A 63 -17.92 13.15 -0.55
C HIS A 63 -18.21 11.65 -0.44
N ARG A 64 -17.30 10.78 -0.92
CA ARG A 64 -17.40 9.32 -0.87
C ARG A 64 -16.60 8.73 0.30
N GLY A 65 -15.80 9.54 1.00
CA GLY A 65 -15.04 9.14 2.17
C GLY A 65 -15.69 9.59 3.48
N ALA A 66 -15.40 8.90 4.57
CA ALA A 66 -15.72 9.37 5.91
C ALA A 66 -14.64 10.30 6.44
N GLU A 67 -15.06 11.30 7.22
CA GLU A 67 -14.16 12.19 7.95
C GLU A 67 -14.35 11.97 9.46
N GLY A 68 -13.26 11.93 10.21
CA GLY A 68 -13.27 11.85 11.65
C GLY A 68 -13.80 13.12 12.31
N ALA A 69 -14.06 13.05 13.60
CA ALA A 69 -14.54 14.19 14.39
C ALA A 69 -13.56 15.40 14.42
N ASP A 70 -12.30 15.16 14.10
CA ASP A 70 -11.25 16.18 13.99
C ASP A 70 -11.24 16.90 12.64
N ASN A 71 -12.09 16.51 11.69
CA ASN A 71 -12.15 16.99 10.31
C ASN A 71 -10.79 16.92 9.55
N LYS A 72 -9.88 16.09 10.00
CA LYS A 72 -8.54 15.89 9.44
C LYS A 72 -8.23 14.43 9.14
N THR A 73 -8.74 13.54 9.99
CA THR A 73 -8.59 12.10 9.83
C THR A 73 -9.70 11.57 8.94
N GLY A 74 -9.38 10.76 7.95
CA GLY A 74 -10.35 10.17 7.02
C GLY A 74 -9.94 8.75 6.61
N ASP A 75 -10.71 8.15 5.71
CA ASP A 75 -10.47 6.79 5.21
C ASP A 75 -9.19 6.64 4.37
N GLY A 76 -8.54 7.76 4.06
CA GLY A 76 -7.38 7.78 3.20
C GLY A 76 -7.73 7.78 1.72
N ALA A 77 -6.73 8.07 0.89
CA ALA A 77 -6.84 8.07 -0.55
C ALA A 77 -5.49 7.74 -1.18
N GLY A 78 -5.49 7.23 -2.40
CA GLY A 78 -4.26 6.92 -3.11
C GLY A 78 -4.47 6.84 -4.61
N ILE A 79 -3.39 6.91 -5.35
CA ILE A 79 -3.36 6.69 -6.79
C ILE A 79 -2.43 5.54 -7.13
N MET A 80 -2.80 4.78 -8.14
CA MET A 80 -1.94 3.78 -8.76
C MET A 80 -1.55 4.28 -10.14
N LEU A 81 -0.27 4.25 -10.46
CA LEU A 81 0.24 4.68 -11.75
C LEU A 81 1.37 3.76 -12.23
N GLN A 82 1.66 3.84 -13.51
CA GLN A 82 2.84 3.15 -14.06
C GLN A 82 4.11 3.68 -13.39
N ILE A 83 5.10 2.80 -13.21
CA ILE A 83 6.39 3.17 -12.61
C ILE A 83 6.99 4.37 -13.37
N PRO A 84 7.16 5.53 -12.73
CA PRO A 84 7.67 6.74 -13.35
C PRO A 84 9.20 6.69 -13.45
N HIS A 85 9.72 5.89 -14.37
CA HIS A 85 11.15 5.55 -14.47
C HIS A 85 12.07 6.79 -14.50
N GLU A 86 11.74 7.77 -15.32
CA GLU A 86 12.55 9.00 -15.44
C GLU A 86 12.58 9.80 -14.14
N PHE A 87 11.44 9.85 -13.43
CA PHE A 87 11.37 10.49 -12.11
C PHE A 87 12.25 9.77 -11.09
N ILE A 88 12.23 8.43 -11.08
CA ILE A 88 13.06 7.62 -10.17
C ILE A 88 14.55 7.89 -10.42
N LEU A 89 14.97 7.96 -11.68
CA LEU A 89 16.35 8.31 -12.05
C LEU A 89 16.73 9.74 -11.61
N LEU A 90 15.81 10.71 -11.75
CA LEU A 90 16.02 12.09 -11.29
C LEU A 90 16.16 12.18 -9.76
N GLN A 91 15.58 11.24 -9.02
CA GLN A 91 15.77 11.13 -7.56
C GLN A 91 17.13 10.49 -7.19
N GLY A 92 17.98 10.16 -8.17
CA GLY A 92 19.28 9.54 -7.94
C GLY A 92 19.22 8.07 -7.51
N ILE A 93 18.09 7.40 -7.73
CA ILE A 93 17.92 6.00 -7.37
C ILE A 93 18.50 5.13 -8.49
N PRO A 94 19.49 4.27 -8.18
CA PRO A 94 20.11 3.41 -9.18
C PRO A 94 19.17 2.25 -9.53
N VAL A 95 18.40 2.41 -10.60
CA VAL A 95 17.52 1.34 -11.13
C VAL A 95 17.98 0.92 -12.53
N PRO A 96 17.79 -0.36 -12.92
CA PRO A 96 18.08 -0.82 -14.27
C PRO A 96 17.12 -0.21 -15.30
N GLU A 97 17.24 -0.66 -16.53
CA GLU A 97 16.35 -0.25 -17.62
C GLU A 97 14.88 -0.47 -17.25
N LYS A 98 14.04 0.36 -17.85
CA LYS A 98 12.58 0.26 -17.69
C LYS A 98 12.07 -1.15 -18.00
N GLY A 99 11.26 -1.69 -17.10
CA GLY A 99 10.71 -3.04 -17.19
C GLY A 99 11.63 -4.14 -16.63
N LYS A 100 12.83 -3.79 -16.15
CA LYS A 100 13.77 -4.74 -15.54
C LYS A 100 13.78 -4.68 -14.00
N TYR A 101 12.87 -3.95 -13.40
CA TYR A 101 12.72 -3.85 -11.94
C TYR A 101 11.26 -3.64 -11.54
N GLY A 102 10.96 -3.98 -10.29
CA GLY A 102 9.71 -3.69 -9.62
C GLY A 102 9.91 -2.74 -8.45
N THR A 103 8.87 -2.08 -8.02
CA THR A 103 8.87 -1.23 -6.82
C THR A 103 7.59 -1.41 -6.03
N GLY A 104 7.70 -1.29 -4.71
CA GLY A 104 6.57 -1.37 -3.79
C GLY A 104 6.74 -0.44 -2.60
N LEU A 105 5.65 -0.15 -1.90
CA LEU A 105 5.65 0.61 -0.67
C LEU A 105 5.48 -0.34 0.52
N LEU A 106 6.26 -0.12 1.56
CA LEU A 106 6.18 -0.83 2.83
C LEU A 106 5.71 0.15 3.91
N PHE A 107 4.68 -0.24 4.63
CA PHE A 107 4.15 0.50 5.78
C PHE A 107 4.59 -0.23 7.05
N LEU A 108 5.61 0.29 7.69
CA LEU A 108 6.33 -0.37 8.78
C LEU A 108 6.00 0.26 10.14
N PRO A 109 6.09 -0.50 11.25
CA PRO A 109 6.00 0.10 12.57
C PRO A 109 7.17 1.07 12.79
N LYS A 110 6.97 2.07 13.68
CA LYS A 110 8.02 3.05 14.01
C LYS A 110 9.14 2.46 14.88
N ASP A 111 8.93 1.33 15.53
CA ASP A 111 9.97 0.66 16.32
C ASP A 111 11.03 0.05 15.40
N GLY A 112 12.28 0.49 15.58
CA GLY A 112 13.39 0.06 14.73
C GLY A 112 13.74 -1.43 14.85
N LYS A 113 13.42 -2.09 15.98
CA LYS A 113 13.66 -3.52 16.17
C LYS A 113 12.65 -4.33 15.37
N ASP A 114 11.39 -3.95 15.45
CA ASP A 114 10.32 -4.59 14.70
C ASP A 114 10.53 -4.38 13.19
N GLN A 115 10.94 -3.18 12.78
CA GLN A 115 11.31 -2.92 11.38
C GLN A 115 12.41 -3.85 10.88
N ALA A 116 13.48 -4.02 11.66
CA ALA A 116 14.61 -4.85 11.25
C ALA A 116 14.19 -6.31 11.06
N VAL A 117 13.33 -6.83 11.93
CA VAL A 117 12.80 -8.20 11.82
C VAL A 117 11.92 -8.33 10.56
N ILE A 118 11.01 -7.39 10.33
CA ILE A 118 10.12 -7.41 9.16
C ILE A 118 10.94 -7.31 7.88
N LEU A 119 11.90 -6.37 7.81
CA LEU A 119 12.74 -6.21 6.63
C LEU A 119 13.60 -7.44 6.35
N SER A 120 14.12 -8.13 7.40
CA SER A 120 14.88 -9.36 7.20
C SER A 120 14.02 -10.47 6.58
N VAL A 121 12.77 -10.61 7.01
CA VAL A 121 11.83 -11.58 6.43
C VAL A 121 11.51 -11.24 4.98
N ILE A 122 11.25 -9.96 4.69
CA ILE A 122 10.96 -9.51 3.32
C ILE A 122 12.15 -9.78 2.39
N ILE A 123 13.38 -9.49 2.84
CA ILE A 123 14.60 -9.74 2.06
C ILE A 123 14.77 -11.23 1.81
N GLU A 124 14.58 -12.05 2.83
CA GLU A 124 14.67 -13.51 2.72
C GLU A 124 13.67 -14.07 1.69
N GLU A 125 12.42 -13.60 1.70
CA GLU A 125 11.42 -14.01 0.73
C GLU A 125 11.74 -13.53 -0.70
N ILE A 126 12.26 -12.32 -0.86
CA ILE A 126 12.74 -11.79 -2.15
C ILE A 126 13.84 -12.70 -2.72
N GLU A 127 14.81 -13.09 -1.87
CA GLU A 127 15.93 -13.98 -2.27
C GLU A 127 15.46 -15.40 -2.61
N LYS A 128 14.48 -15.95 -1.85
CA LYS A 128 13.89 -17.26 -2.15
C LYS A 128 13.23 -17.32 -3.53
N GLU A 129 12.62 -16.22 -3.95
CA GLU A 129 12.04 -16.07 -5.29
C GLU A 129 13.10 -15.81 -6.38
N GLY A 130 14.38 -15.82 -6.03
CA GLY A 130 15.50 -15.55 -6.96
C GLY A 130 15.56 -14.10 -7.42
N LEU A 131 14.99 -13.19 -6.64
CA LEU A 131 15.04 -11.75 -6.86
C LEU A 131 16.10 -11.11 -5.95
N THR A 132 16.43 -9.86 -6.21
CA THR A 132 17.42 -9.10 -5.44
C THR A 132 16.85 -7.76 -5.04
N LEU A 133 16.94 -7.42 -3.75
CA LEU A 133 16.68 -6.06 -3.27
C LEU A 133 17.82 -5.14 -3.74
N MET A 134 17.50 -4.18 -4.59
CA MET A 134 18.47 -3.21 -5.12
C MET A 134 18.62 -1.99 -4.25
N HIS A 135 17.50 -1.44 -3.82
CA HIS A 135 17.46 -0.18 -3.10
C HIS A 135 16.25 -0.11 -2.16
N LEU A 136 16.46 0.52 -1.02
CA LEU A 136 15.43 0.83 -0.04
C LEU A 136 15.57 2.30 0.34
N ARG A 137 14.49 3.08 0.21
CA ARG A 137 14.49 4.49 0.63
C ARG A 137 13.34 4.81 1.56
N ASN A 138 13.50 5.84 2.35
CA ASN A 138 12.39 6.44 3.08
C ASN A 138 11.52 7.25 2.12
N VAL A 139 10.22 7.14 2.25
CA VAL A 139 9.27 7.98 1.51
C VAL A 139 9.09 9.30 2.25
N PRO A 140 9.24 10.46 1.60
CA PRO A 140 8.95 11.74 2.23
C PRO A 140 7.47 11.81 2.62
N THR A 141 7.21 12.15 3.89
CA THR A 141 5.87 12.35 4.45
C THR A 141 5.75 13.75 5.04
N CYS A 142 4.53 14.20 5.29
CA CYS A 142 4.24 15.49 5.88
C CYS A 142 3.32 15.31 7.10
N PRO A 143 3.86 14.83 8.24
CA PRO A 143 3.06 14.53 9.44
C PRO A 143 2.36 15.74 10.04
N GLU A 144 2.82 16.95 9.74
CA GLU A 144 2.27 18.19 10.29
C GLU A 144 0.82 18.46 9.88
N ILE A 145 0.36 17.87 8.79
CA ILE A 145 -1.01 18.02 8.28
C ILE A 145 -1.98 16.98 8.85
N LEU A 146 -1.46 15.96 9.54
CA LEU A 146 -2.27 14.85 10.04
C LEU A 146 -3.13 15.26 11.25
N GLY A 147 -4.29 14.63 11.41
CA GLY A 147 -5.07 14.64 12.64
C GLY A 147 -4.42 13.78 13.74
N GLU A 148 -4.79 13.98 14.99
CA GLU A 148 -4.19 13.27 16.13
C GLU A 148 -4.33 11.75 16.03
N ALA A 149 -5.46 11.26 15.57
CA ALA A 149 -5.70 9.82 15.41
C ALA A 149 -4.84 9.21 14.30
N ALA A 150 -4.66 9.91 13.18
CA ALA A 150 -3.80 9.48 12.09
C ALA A 150 -2.32 9.52 12.51
N LEU A 151 -1.90 10.58 13.21
CA LEU A 151 -0.53 10.74 13.70
C LEU A 151 -0.14 9.64 14.70
N ALA A 152 -1.08 9.21 15.57
CA ALA A 152 -0.86 8.14 16.53
C ALA A 152 -0.62 6.77 15.86
N ASN A 153 -1.13 6.59 14.65
CA ASN A 153 -1.03 5.34 13.88
C ASN A 153 -0.16 5.48 12.62
N GLU A 154 0.53 6.61 12.47
CA GLU A 154 1.38 6.87 11.31
C GLU A 154 2.47 5.80 11.20
N PRO A 155 2.56 5.08 10.06
CA PRO A 155 3.64 4.13 9.81
C PRO A 155 4.91 4.83 9.36
N ASP A 156 6.05 4.14 9.46
CA ASP A 156 7.25 4.51 8.72
C ASP A 156 7.14 3.94 7.30
N ILE A 157 7.13 4.82 6.29
CA ILE A 157 6.89 4.41 4.90
C ILE A 157 8.22 4.29 4.17
N LYS A 158 8.52 3.09 3.67
CA LYS A 158 9.68 2.83 2.83
C LYS A 158 9.27 2.39 1.44
N GLN A 159 10.09 2.72 0.46
CA GLN A 159 9.94 2.23 -0.90
C GLN A 159 11.09 1.28 -1.23
N ILE A 160 10.73 0.08 -1.69
CA ILE A 160 11.69 -0.93 -2.14
C ILE A 160 11.77 -0.97 -3.66
N PHE A 161 12.95 -1.34 -4.16
CA PHE A 161 13.23 -1.58 -5.58
C PHE A 161 13.89 -2.95 -5.70
N ILE A 162 13.30 -3.82 -6.51
CA ILE A 162 13.74 -5.20 -6.69
C ILE A 162 14.01 -5.50 -8.15
N THR A 163 14.97 -6.38 -8.42
CA THR A 163 15.36 -6.84 -9.76
C THR A 163 15.61 -8.35 -9.75
N GLY A 164 16.04 -8.90 -10.87
CA GLY A 164 16.29 -10.33 -11.03
C GLY A 164 15.27 -11.02 -11.94
N PHE A 165 14.43 -10.23 -12.63
CA PHE A 165 13.50 -10.75 -13.60
C PHE A 165 14.25 -11.28 -14.83
N THR A 166 14.05 -12.56 -15.16
CA THR A 166 14.58 -13.17 -16.38
C THR A 166 13.73 -12.77 -17.59
N GLU A 167 14.31 -12.74 -18.78
CA GLU A 167 13.61 -12.33 -20.02
C GLU A 167 12.36 -13.18 -20.36
N SER A 168 12.29 -14.40 -19.83
CA SER A 168 11.15 -15.31 -20.02
C SER A 168 10.01 -15.14 -19.02
N GLU A 169 10.23 -14.39 -17.93
CA GLU A 169 9.26 -14.14 -16.88
C GLU A 169 8.92 -12.66 -16.88
N THR A 170 7.69 -12.35 -17.25
CA THR A 170 7.21 -10.98 -17.08
C THR A 170 7.26 -10.62 -15.58
N ALA A 171 7.82 -9.44 -15.27
CA ALA A 171 7.91 -8.90 -13.91
C ALA A 171 6.59 -9.04 -13.14
N ASP A 172 5.47 -8.97 -13.84
CA ASP A 172 4.12 -9.11 -13.30
C ASP A 172 3.86 -10.49 -12.68
N ARG A 173 4.43 -11.58 -13.23
CA ARG A 173 4.16 -12.95 -12.74
C ARG A 173 4.87 -13.24 -11.41
N LYS A 174 6.10 -12.75 -11.23
CA LYS A 174 6.84 -12.92 -9.95
C LYS A 174 6.38 -11.94 -8.87
N LEU A 175 5.97 -10.74 -9.26
CA LEU A 175 5.32 -9.80 -8.32
C LEU A 175 3.98 -10.34 -7.80
N LEU A 176 3.21 -11.00 -8.65
CA LEU A 176 1.97 -11.67 -8.24
C LEU A 176 2.25 -12.82 -7.27
N SER A 177 3.34 -13.59 -7.42
CA SER A 177 3.70 -14.64 -6.47
C SER A 177 4.06 -14.07 -5.10
N LEU A 178 4.78 -12.96 -5.02
CA LEU A 178 5.10 -12.27 -3.77
C LEU A 178 3.85 -11.72 -3.06
N ILE A 179 2.85 -11.27 -3.80
CA ILE A 179 1.58 -10.79 -3.24
C ILE A 179 0.77 -11.96 -2.66
N HIS A 180 0.77 -13.12 -3.32
CA HIS A 180 0.04 -14.31 -2.84
C HIS A 180 0.69 -15.00 -1.63
N ILE A 181 2.00 -14.80 -1.37
CA ILE A 181 2.67 -15.34 -0.18
C ILE A 181 2.25 -14.58 1.09
N SER A 182 1.74 -13.37 0.97
CA SER A 182 1.33 -12.53 2.10
C SER A 182 -0.13 -12.72 2.53
N GLU A 183 -0.92 -13.51 1.82
CA GLU A 183 -2.27 -13.87 2.25
C GLU A 183 -2.24 -15.07 3.19
N PRO A 184 -2.81 -14.94 4.42
CA PRO A 184 -2.86 -16.01 5.41
C PRO A 184 -3.86 -17.10 5.03
#